data_6347b81451ba7090b717e38737151d4b
#
_entry.id   6347b81451ba7090b717e38737151d4b
#
_cell.length_a   1.000
_cell.length_b   1.000
_cell.length_c   1.000
_cell.angle_alpha   90.00
_cell.angle_beta   90.00
_cell.angle_gamma   90.00
#
_symmetry.space_group_name_H-M   'P 1'
#
loop_
_entity.id
_entity.type
_entity.pdbx_description
1 polymer ?
#
loop_
_entity_poly.entity_id
_entity_poly.type
_entity_poly.pdbx_seq_one_letter_code
_entity_poly.pdbx_strand_id
1 'polypeptide(L)'
;EIAQCLVGSEMCIRDSIYAVPARAVSMYQIGFLARADWMRELDARPEEITNLDALHDLLMQVRQRRPNAEGVLPDNGQVFPFPELDPLGDTFGVLTEESGTTVVNWYATDAYSRLCRTIHQWYQEGLILRNASLRDEPATDRMRLGNSFGFFARLNRDSLDCCTRACGTELTAIPLGPTIQNGSIPAESWCLPVTNSHRREALALLELLYTDASCYDLFANGDGKEEQFHPWQNLYLNASGLLPETDEQPQWVSPAYGFSFNNSAVAAKLDACRALKNSYHNGLMCGYLDSEEALPEFLEKLEQAGIQEILQAKQSALDNWLNASH
;
A
#
# COMPACT_ATOMS: atom_id res chain seq x y z
N GLU A 1 -13.38 22.63 20.10
CA GLU A 1 -12.84 21.32 20.57
C GLU A 1 -12.32 20.47 19.41
N ILE A 2 -12.92 20.53 18.18
CA ILE A 2 -12.36 19.86 16.98
C ILE A 2 -10.95 20.35 16.68
N ALA A 3 -10.63 21.62 16.93
CA ALA A 3 -9.30 22.19 16.68
C ALA A 3 -8.17 21.58 17.55
N GLN A 4 -8.48 20.99 18.70
CA GLN A 4 -7.46 20.36 19.56
C GLN A 4 -7.15 18.91 19.20
N CYS A 5 -8.05 18.21 18.49
CA CYS A 5 -7.81 16.85 17.98
C CYS A 5 -7.11 16.83 16.61
N LEU A 6 -6.99 17.97 15.94
CA LEU A 6 -6.53 18.08 14.56
C LEU A 6 -5.11 18.67 14.43
N VAL A 7 -4.43 18.96 15.52
CA VAL A 7 -3.04 19.47 15.47
C VAL A 7 -2.13 18.41 14.85
N GLY A 8 -1.71 18.68 13.62
CA GLY A 8 -0.82 17.80 12.83
C GLY A 8 -1.48 16.93 11.76
N SER A 9 -2.83 16.93 11.66
CA SER A 9 -3.57 16.13 10.64
C SER A 9 -4.38 16.99 9.64
N GLU A 10 -4.16 18.29 9.63
CA GLU A 10 -4.92 19.22 8.79
C GLU A 10 -4.28 19.36 7.42
N MET A 11 -5.06 19.15 6.35
CA MET A 11 -4.62 19.54 5.02
C MET A 11 -4.78 21.05 4.85
N CYS A 12 -3.77 21.80 5.28
CA CYS A 12 -3.74 23.25 5.18
C CYS A 12 -3.14 23.69 3.85
N ILE A 13 -3.87 24.53 3.11
CA ILE A 13 -3.35 25.24 1.94
C ILE A 13 -3.45 26.74 2.24
N ARG A 14 -2.31 27.43 2.34
CA ARG A 14 -2.23 28.86 2.63
C ARG A 14 -3.06 29.26 3.88
N ASP A 15 -2.78 28.63 5.01
CA ASP A 15 -3.40 28.90 6.32
C ASP A 15 -4.93 28.65 6.39
N SER A 16 -5.47 27.89 5.45
CA SER A 16 -6.88 27.50 5.45
C SER A 16 -7.05 26.00 5.43
N ILE A 17 -7.96 25.47 6.25
CA ILE A 17 -8.29 24.04 6.30
C ILE A 17 -9.26 23.75 5.16
N TYR A 18 -8.84 22.89 4.21
CA TYR A 18 -9.64 22.49 3.05
C TYR A 18 -10.28 21.12 3.20
N ALA A 19 -9.71 20.26 4.04
CA ALA A 19 -10.19 18.91 4.21
C ALA A 19 -9.93 18.38 5.61
N VAL A 20 -10.76 17.45 6.05
CA VAL A 20 -10.54 16.63 7.24
C VAL A 20 -10.03 15.28 6.76
N PRO A 21 -8.77 14.89 7.05
CA PRO A 21 -8.25 13.61 6.61
C PRO A 21 -9.01 12.48 7.30
N ALA A 22 -9.32 11.43 6.54
CA ALA A 22 -9.74 10.19 7.13
C ALA A 22 -8.57 9.67 7.99
N ARG A 23 -8.83 9.40 9.28
CA ARG A 23 -7.79 8.93 10.20
C ARG A 23 -7.57 7.44 9.96
N ALA A 24 -6.82 7.11 8.92
CA ALA A 24 -6.32 5.76 8.75
C ALA A 24 -5.10 5.57 9.66
N VAL A 25 -5.10 4.52 10.46
CA VAL A 25 -3.84 4.02 11.03
C VAL A 25 -3.04 3.50 9.83
N SER A 26 -2.05 4.28 9.41
CA SER A 26 -1.21 3.95 8.25
C SER A 26 -0.15 2.89 8.58
N MET A 27 -0.42 2.05 9.58
CA MET A 27 0.43 0.90 9.88
C MET A 27 0.06 -0.27 8.98
N TYR A 28 1.05 -0.84 8.36
CA TYR A 28 0.90 -2.06 7.57
C TYR A 28 2.19 -2.86 7.55
N GLN A 29 2.04 -4.11 7.17
CA GLN A 29 3.13 -5.05 6.94
C GLN A 29 2.93 -5.66 5.55
N ILE A 30 3.99 -5.86 4.80
CA ILE A 30 3.86 -6.63 3.57
C ILE A 30 3.75 -8.11 3.92
N GLY A 31 2.80 -8.78 3.29
CA GLY A 31 2.64 -10.21 3.46
C GLY A 31 1.99 -10.86 2.26
N PHE A 32 1.82 -12.17 2.39
CA PHE A 32 1.17 -12.99 1.40
C PHE A 32 -0.07 -13.64 2.02
N LEU A 33 -1.21 -13.53 1.37
CA LEU A 33 -2.46 -14.18 1.77
C LEU A 33 -2.60 -15.48 0.98
N ALA A 34 -2.48 -16.60 1.67
CA ALA A 34 -2.51 -17.93 1.10
C ALA A 34 -3.80 -18.69 1.45
N ARG A 35 -4.24 -19.60 0.62
CA ARG A 35 -5.33 -20.53 0.95
C ARG A 35 -4.98 -21.40 2.15
N ALA A 36 -5.77 -21.31 3.21
CA ALA A 36 -5.54 -22.06 4.45
C ALA A 36 -5.66 -23.58 4.28
N ASP A 37 -6.55 -24.04 3.41
CA ASP A 37 -6.71 -25.46 3.12
C ASP A 37 -5.47 -26.05 2.43
N TRP A 38 -4.84 -25.33 1.49
CA TRP A 38 -3.62 -25.79 0.83
C TRP A 38 -2.40 -25.71 1.74
N MET A 39 -2.34 -24.71 2.63
CA MET A 39 -1.32 -24.64 3.66
C MET A 39 -1.34 -25.87 4.58
N ARG A 40 -2.54 -26.26 5.03
CA ARG A 40 -2.72 -27.47 5.83
C ARG A 40 -2.36 -28.77 5.08
N GLU A 41 -2.70 -28.88 3.80
CA GLU A 41 -2.31 -30.05 2.97
C GLU A 41 -0.78 -30.22 2.81
N LEU A 42 -0.05 -29.11 2.87
CA LEU A 42 1.41 -29.07 2.74
C LEU A 42 2.13 -29.14 4.10
N ASP A 43 1.38 -29.15 5.20
CA ASP A 43 1.91 -29.01 6.58
C ASP A 43 2.79 -27.75 6.73
N ALA A 44 2.45 -26.69 5.98
CA ALA A 44 3.21 -25.45 5.96
C ALA A 44 2.73 -24.51 7.07
N ARG A 45 3.69 -23.95 7.80
CA ARG A 45 3.44 -23.06 8.93
C ARG A 45 3.80 -21.63 8.55
N PRO A 46 2.89 -20.66 8.70
CA PRO A 46 3.14 -19.27 8.33
C PRO A 46 4.37 -18.67 9.02
N GLU A 47 4.58 -19.02 10.29
CA GLU A 47 5.70 -18.54 11.10
C GLU A 47 7.09 -19.00 10.64
N GLU A 48 7.16 -20.04 9.82
CA GLU A 48 8.40 -20.55 9.22
C GLU A 48 8.74 -19.84 7.89
N ILE A 49 7.79 -19.08 7.34
CA ILE A 49 7.91 -18.41 6.04
C ILE A 49 8.13 -16.91 6.29
N THR A 50 9.37 -16.52 6.51
CA THR A 50 9.71 -15.16 6.97
C THR A 50 10.30 -14.26 5.88
N ASN A 51 10.48 -14.77 4.66
CA ASN A 51 11.07 -14.04 3.54
C ASN A 51 10.63 -14.62 2.19
N LEU A 52 11.02 -13.97 1.10
CA LEU A 52 10.64 -14.37 -0.26
C LEU A 52 11.24 -15.72 -0.68
N ASP A 53 12.40 -16.12 -0.16
CA ASP A 53 13.03 -17.40 -0.49
C ASP A 53 12.22 -18.57 0.12
N ALA A 54 11.82 -18.45 1.39
CA ALA A 54 10.95 -19.43 2.03
C ALA A 54 9.56 -19.48 1.37
N LEU A 55 9.04 -18.35 0.93
CA LEU A 55 7.78 -18.31 0.16
C LEU A 55 7.95 -18.98 -1.21
N HIS A 56 9.10 -18.79 -1.89
CA HIS A 56 9.42 -19.49 -3.14
C HIS A 56 9.37 -20.99 -2.96
N ASP A 57 10.01 -21.52 -1.93
CA ASP A 57 10.02 -22.96 -1.65
C ASP A 57 8.59 -23.51 -1.43
N LEU A 58 7.76 -22.77 -0.74
CA LEU A 58 6.34 -23.11 -0.58
C LEU A 58 5.60 -23.11 -1.92
N LEU A 59 5.79 -22.08 -2.74
CA LEU A 59 5.16 -21.97 -4.07
C LEU A 59 5.58 -23.12 -4.99
N MET A 60 6.84 -23.56 -4.91
CA MET A 60 7.33 -24.73 -5.65
C MET A 60 6.66 -26.04 -5.17
N GLN A 61 6.42 -26.20 -3.88
CA GLN A 61 5.66 -27.35 -3.35
C GLN A 61 4.20 -27.32 -3.83
N VAL A 62 3.56 -26.16 -3.82
CA VAL A 62 2.20 -25.98 -4.38
C VAL A 62 2.17 -26.40 -5.84
N ARG A 63 3.12 -25.95 -6.64
CA ARG A 63 3.22 -26.28 -8.06
C ARG A 63 3.44 -27.78 -8.32
N GLN A 64 4.26 -28.44 -7.52
CA GLN A 64 4.47 -29.90 -7.62
C GLN A 64 3.18 -30.68 -7.35
N ARG A 65 2.40 -30.26 -6.37
CA ARG A 65 1.12 -30.88 -6.02
C ARG A 65 -0.01 -30.54 -6.99
N ARG A 66 -0.01 -29.31 -7.51
CA ARG A 66 -1.06 -28.71 -8.32
C ARG A 66 -0.47 -27.99 -9.56
N PRO A 67 0.00 -28.74 -10.57
CA PRO A 67 0.74 -28.16 -11.71
C PRO A 67 -0.04 -27.13 -12.52
N ASN A 68 -1.38 -27.17 -12.46
CA ASN A 68 -2.26 -26.25 -13.17
C ASN A 68 -2.79 -25.12 -12.29
N ALA A 69 -2.36 -25.05 -11.03
CA ALA A 69 -2.77 -23.98 -10.13
C ALA A 69 -1.99 -22.69 -10.40
N GLU A 70 -2.63 -21.58 -10.11
CA GLU A 70 -2.02 -20.26 -10.13
C GLU A 70 -1.32 -20.05 -8.77
N GLY A 71 0.00 -19.89 -8.76
CA GLY A 71 0.77 -19.75 -7.52
C GLY A 71 0.58 -18.38 -6.91
N VAL A 72 1.02 -17.34 -7.62
CA VAL A 72 0.91 -15.94 -7.21
C VAL A 72 -0.02 -15.21 -8.15
N LEU A 73 -1.11 -14.68 -7.60
CA LEU A 73 -2.06 -13.85 -8.36
C LEU A 73 -1.59 -12.40 -8.40
N PRO A 74 -1.75 -11.73 -9.55
CA PRO A 74 -1.71 -10.29 -9.58
C PRO A 74 -2.98 -9.71 -8.94
N ASP A 75 -2.84 -8.54 -8.34
CA ASP A 75 -3.95 -7.70 -7.91
C ASP A 75 -3.97 -6.43 -8.77
N ASN A 76 -5.03 -6.25 -9.57
CA ASN A 76 -5.14 -5.12 -10.52
C ASN A 76 -3.86 -4.91 -11.35
N GLY A 77 -3.34 -5.98 -11.95
CA GLY A 77 -2.17 -5.95 -12.83
C GLY A 77 -0.82 -5.84 -12.12
N GLN A 78 -0.77 -5.92 -10.80
CA GLN A 78 0.46 -5.88 -10.01
C GLN A 78 0.63 -7.15 -9.19
N VAL A 79 1.82 -7.74 -9.24
CA VAL A 79 2.12 -8.96 -8.48
C VAL A 79 2.57 -8.63 -7.06
N PHE A 80 3.38 -7.59 -6.90
CA PHE A 80 3.91 -7.21 -5.60
C PHE A 80 3.43 -5.79 -5.22
N PRO A 81 2.84 -5.61 -4.03
CA PRO A 81 2.50 -4.29 -3.54
C PRO A 81 3.78 -3.49 -3.25
N PHE A 82 3.63 -2.17 -3.18
CA PHE A 82 4.77 -1.32 -2.85
C PHE A 82 5.37 -1.71 -1.49
N PRO A 83 6.71 -1.81 -1.38
CA PRO A 83 7.38 -2.27 -0.16
C PRO A 83 7.28 -1.28 1.00
N GLU A 84 7.91 -1.65 2.11
CA GLU A 84 7.97 -0.88 3.34
C GLU A 84 8.85 0.37 3.15
N LEU A 85 8.21 1.47 2.77
CA LEU A 85 8.86 2.77 2.56
C LEU A 85 7.87 3.91 2.71
N ASP A 86 8.39 5.13 2.87
CA ASP A 86 7.61 6.35 2.76
C ASP A 86 7.77 6.95 1.35
N PRO A 87 6.72 6.96 0.54
CA PRO A 87 6.80 7.44 -0.84
C PRO A 87 6.90 8.97 -0.97
N LEU A 88 6.76 9.74 0.12
CA LEU A 88 6.77 11.21 0.10
C LEU A 88 5.87 11.82 -1.00
N GLY A 89 4.67 11.25 -1.17
CA GLY A 89 3.66 11.69 -2.14
C GLY A 89 3.75 11.04 -3.53
N ASP A 90 4.89 10.47 -3.91
CA ASP A 90 5.09 9.68 -5.13
C ASP A 90 6.24 8.68 -4.93
N THR A 91 6.60 7.92 -5.96
CA THR A 91 7.60 6.85 -5.83
C THR A 91 8.98 7.21 -6.40
N PHE A 92 9.23 8.49 -6.71
CA PHE A 92 10.48 8.96 -7.32
C PHE A 92 11.46 9.60 -6.34
N GLY A 93 11.17 9.55 -5.08
CA GLY A 93 12.03 9.97 -3.99
C GLY A 93 11.33 9.54 -2.72
N VAL A 94 11.94 8.61 -2.01
CA VAL A 94 11.32 7.91 -0.88
C VAL A 94 12.25 7.92 0.32
N LEU A 95 11.69 7.64 1.50
CA LEU A 95 12.48 7.27 2.67
C LEU A 95 12.30 5.78 2.94
N THR A 96 13.38 5.15 3.35
CA THR A 96 13.42 3.79 3.86
C THR A 96 13.98 3.79 5.28
N GLU A 97 13.85 2.71 6.02
CA GLU A 97 14.48 2.58 7.33
C GLU A 97 16.01 2.82 7.23
N GLU A 98 16.66 2.24 6.22
CA GLU A 98 18.10 2.37 6.00
C GLU A 98 18.53 3.80 5.60
N SER A 99 17.70 4.51 4.83
CA SER A 99 18.01 5.86 4.37
C SER A 99 17.78 6.95 5.43
N GLY A 100 17.02 6.64 6.49
CA GLY A 100 16.68 7.59 7.54
C GLY A 100 15.93 8.80 6.98
N THR A 101 16.55 9.99 7.03
CA THR A 101 16.02 11.24 6.46
C THR A 101 16.56 11.56 5.06
N THR A 102 17.37 10.68 4.48
CA THR A 102 17.91 10.88 3.13
C THR A 102 16.93 10.38 2.08
N VAL A 103 16.52 11.27 1.19
CA VAL A 103 15.62 10.95 0.07
C VAL A 103 16.38 10.17 -1.00
N VAL A 104 15.93 8.94 -1.30
CA VAL A 104 16.60 8.05 -2.25
C VAL A 104 15.72 7.69 -3.42
N ASN A 105 16.33 7.38 -4.57
CA ASN A 105 15.65 6.76 -5.70
C ASN A 105 15.40 5.28 -5.39
N TRP A 106 14.15 4.92 -5.09
CA TRP A 106 13.77 3.53 -4.80
C TRP A 106 14.20 2.56 -5.90
N TYR A 107 14.03 2.95 -7.15
CA TYR A 107 14.33 2.07 -8.29
C TYR A 107 15.81 1.76 -8.45
N ALA A 108 16.69 2.60 -7.88
CA ALA A 108 18.15 2.42 -7.89
C ALA A 108 18.69 1.67 -6.66
N THR A 109 17.81 1.24 -5.74
CA THR A 109 18.23 0.50 -4.55
C THR A 109 18.52 -0.98 -4.85
N ASP A 110 19.43 -1.56 -4.07
CA ASP A 110 19.68 -3.00 -4.12
C ASP A 110 18.44 -3.83 -3.79
N ALA A 111 17.59 -3.31 -2.90
CA ALA A 111 16.32 -3.96 -2.53
C ALA A 111 15.39 -4.09 -3.74
N TYR A 112 15.23 -3.01 -4.53
CA TYR A 112 14.41 -3.06 -5.74
C TYR A 112 15.02 -3.99 -6.80
N SER A 113 16.35 -3.96 -6.98
CA SER A 113 17.03 -4.86 -7.93
C SER A 113 16.85 -6.33 -7.55
N ARG A 114 17.01 -6.67 -6.25
CA ARG A 114 16.75 -8.04 -5.77
C ARG A 114 15.30 -8.46 -6.00
N LEU A 115 14.35 -7.58 -5.69
CA LEU A 115 12.92 -7.86 -5.91
C LEU A 115 12.63 -8.14 -7.39
N CYS A 116 13.12 -7.31 -8.32
CA CYS A 116 12.95 -7.52 -9.76
C CYS A 116 13.49 -8.89 -10.21
N ARG A 117 14.67 -9.29 -9.73
CA ARG A 117 15.26 -10.60 -10.05
C ARG A 117 14.41 -11.76 -9.52
N THR A 118 13.96 -11.66 -8.27
CA THR A 118 13.09 -12.69 -7.66
C THR A 118 11.79 -12.84 -8.43
N ILE A 119 11.13 -11.74 -8.77
CA ILE A 119 9.86 -11.77 -9.53
C ILE A 119 10.08 -12.30 -10.95
N HIS A 120 11.18 -11.92 -11.62
CA HIS A 120 11.53 -12.47 -12.93
C HIS A 120 11.77 -13.97 -12.87
N GLN A 121 12.53 -14.48 -11.87
CA GLN A 121 12.72 -15.90 -11.63
C GLN A 121 11.38 -16.62 -11.45
N TRP A 122 10.51 -16.14 -10.60
CA TRP A 122 9.19 -16.73 -10.36
C TRP A 122 8.33 -16.78 -11.62
N TYR A 123 8.43 -15.75 -12.46
CA TYR A 123 7.77 -15.74 -13.77
C TYR A 123 8.33 -16.82 -14.70
N GLN A 124 9.66 -16.96 -14.78
CA GLN A 124 10.33 -18.01 -15.59
C GLN A 124 9.95 -19.41 -15.13
N GLU A 125 9.86 -19.61 -13.83
CA GLU A 125 9.43 -20.86 -13.21
C GLU A 125 7.92 -21.10 -13.32
N GLY A 126 7.14 -20.12 -13.81
CA GLY A 126 5.70 -20.21 -13.99
C GLY A 126 4.90 -20.21 -12.69
N LEU A 127 5.45 -19.61 -11.63
CA LEU A 127 4.77 -19.35 -10.38
C LEU A 127 3.86 -18.11 -10.48
N ILE A 128 4.17 -17.21 -11.40
CA ILE A 128 3.38 -16.03 -11.76
C ILE A 128 2.74 -16.28 -13.15
N LEU A 129 1.50 -15.85 -13.31
CA LEU A 129 0.79 -15.98 -14.59
C LEU A 129 1.50 -15.18 -15.69
N ARG A 130 1.61 -15.79 -16.88
CA ARG A 130 2.25 -15.15 -18.04
C ARG A 130 1.55 -13.87 -18.51
N ASN A 131 0.26 -13.73 -18.23
CA ASN A 131 -0.55 -12.57 -18.56
C ASN A 131 -0.94 -11.73 -17.33
N ALA A 132 -0.15 -11.80 -16.24
CA ALA A 132 -0.41 -11.07 -15.00
C ALA A 132 -0.61 -9.56 -15.21
N SER A 133 0.20 -8.93 -16.07
CA SER A 133 0.12 -7.50 -16.37
C SER A 133 -1.14 -7.07 -17.16
N LEU A 134 -1.86 -8.02 -17.73
CA LEU A 134 -3.11 -7.77 -18.46
C LEU A 134 -4.36 -8.07 -17.63
N ARG A 135 -4.18 -8.37 -16.34
CA ARG A 135 -5.24 -8.72 -15.43
C ARG A 135 -5.61 -7.52 -14.56
N ASP A 136 -6.74 -6.90 -14.87
CA ASP A 136 -7.27 -5.76 -14.12
C ASP A 136 -8.28 -6.17 -13.04
N GLU A 137 -8.57 -7.48 -12.92
CA GLU A 137 -9.46 -7.97 -11.88
C GLU A 137 -8.76 -8.05 -10.52
N PRO A 138 -9.49 -7.82 -9.41
CA PRO A 138 -8.98 -8.04 -8.06
C PRO A 138 -8.56 -9.49 -7.83
N ALA A 139 -7.45 -9.70 -7.11
CA ALA A 139 -6.98 -11.05 -6.76
C ALA A 139 -8.05 -11.87 -6.01
N THR A 140 -8.87 -11.20 -5.18
CA THR A 140 -9.97 -11.81 -4.44
C THR A 140 -11.01 -12.48 -5.32
N ASP A 141 -11.32 -11.90 -6.49
CA ASP A 141 -12.28 -12.49 -7.43
C ASP A 141 -11.74 -13.77 -8.07
N ARG A 142 -10.44 -13.81 -8.37
CA ARG A 142 -9.79 -15.02 -8.87
C ARG A 142 -9.67 -16.10 -7.81
N MET A 143 -9.40 -15.75 -6.57
CA MET A 143 -9.39 -16.71 -5.46
C MET A 143 -10.72 -17.47 -5.33
N ARG A 144 -11.84 -16.82 -5.60
CA ARG A 144 -13.19 -17.46 -5.61
C ARG A 144 -13.31 -18.59 -6.62
N LEU A 145 -12.55 -18.57 -7.70
CA LEU A 145 -12.56 -19.64 -8.71
C LEU A 145 -11.94 -20.95 -8.20
N GLY A 146 -11.23 -20.91 -7.07
CA GLY A 146 -10.75 -22.08 -6.35
C GLY A 146 -9.46 -22.74 -6.90
N ASN A 147 -8.83 -22.17 -7.93
CA ASN A 147 -7.62 -22.73 -8.55
C ASN A 147 -6.37 -21.87 -8.34
N SER A 148 -6.38 -21.03 -7.33
CA SER A 148 -5.28 -20.10 -7.04
C SER A 148 -4.82 -20.25 -5.60
N PHE A 149 -3.51 -20.11 -5.36
CA PHE A 149 -2.94 -20.30 -4.03
C PHE A 149 -2.97 -19.03 -3.19
N GLY A 150 -2.54 -17.89 -3.75
CA GLY A 150 -2.53 -16.66 -2.97
C GLY A 150 -2.05 -15.44 -3.72
N PHE A 151 -1.94 -14.33 -3.00
CA PHE A 151 -1.53 -13.03 -3.51
C PHE A 151 -0.87 -12.19 -2.43
N PHE A 152 -0.03 -11.24 -2.85
CA PHE A 152 0.56 -10.26 -1.94
C PHE A 152 -0.45 -9.22 -1.52
N ALA A 153 -0.39 -8.80 -0.26
CA ALA A 153 -1.24 -7.78 0.30
C ALA A 153 -0.49 -6.94 1.35
N ARG A 154 -1.00 -5.75 1.59
CA ARG A 154 -0.65 -4.99 2.80
C ARG A 154 -1.50 -5.52 3.94
N LEU A 155 -0.85 -6.16 4.90
CA LEU A 155 -1.49 -6.70 6.07
C LEU A 155 -1.67 -5.58 7.10
N ASN A 156 -2.89 -5.43 7.55
CA ASN A 156 -3.27 -4.68 8.73
C ASN A 156 -4.27 -5.53 9.53
N ARG A 157 -4.74 -5.01 10.65
CA ARG A 157 -5.62 -5.75 11.56
C ARG A 157 -6.82 -6.42 10.88
N ASP A 158 -7.43 -5.75 9.90
CA ASP A 158 -8.70 -6.19 9.30
C ASP A 158 -8.52 -6.86 7.93
N SER A 159 -7.31 -6.81 7.35
CA SER A 159 -7.04 -7.28 5.98
C SER A 159 -7.39 -8.74 5.80
N LEU A 160 -7.01 -9.59 6.75
CA LEU A 160 -7.23 -11.04 6.66
C LEU A 160 -8.73 -11.37 6.63
N ASP A 161 -9.51 -10.77 7.54
CA ASP A 161 -10.96 -11.00 7.61
C ASP A 161 -11.68 -10.44 6.38
N CYS A 162 -11.32 -9.24 5.95
CA CYS A 162 -11.88 -8.62 4.74
C CYS A 162 -11.58 -9.45 3.50
N CYS A 163 -10.32 -9.86 3.30
CA CYS A 163 -9.93 -10.68 2.16
C CYS A 163 -10.54 -12.09 2.22
N THR A 164 -10.64 -12.71 3.40
CA THR A 164 -11.29 -14.01 3.58
C THR A 164 -12.75 -13.95 3.14
N ARG A 165 -13.49 -12.93 3.58
CA ARG A 165 -14.88 -12.72 3.12
C ARG A 165 -14.95 -12.46 1.62
N ALA A 166 -14.07 -11.60 1.11
CA ALA A 166 -14.03 -11.28 -0.31
C ALA A 166 -13.66 -12.47 -1.17
N CYS A 167 -12.75 -13.34 -0.76
CA CYS A 167 -12.35 -14.55 -1.47
C CYS A 167 -13.36 -15.69 -1.35
N GLY A 168 -14.25 -15.66 -0.36
CA GLY A 168 -15.18 -16.77 -0.08
C GLY A 168 -14.49 -18.06 0.34
N THR A 169 -13.24 -17.99 0.80
CA THR A 169 -12.43 -19.12 1.29
C THR A 169 -11.55 -18.68 2.42
N GLU A 170 -11.23 -19.57 3.34
CA GLU A 170 -10.34 -19.28 4.46
C GLU A 170 -8.92 -18.99 3.96
N LEU A 171 -8.37 -17.90 4.42
CA LEU A 171 -7.01 -17.47 4.13
C LEU A 171 -6.13 -17.55 5.37
N THR A 172 -4.84 -17.69 5.14
CA THR A 172 -3.76 -17.59 6.13
C THR A 172 -2.86 -16.44 5.73
N ALA A 173 -2.55 -15.54 6.66
CA ALA A 173 -1.60 -14.46 6.44
C ALA A 173 -0.17 -14.95 6.73
N ILE A 174 0.74 -14.65 5.82
CA ILE A 174 2.18 -14.91 5.92
C ILE A 174 2.88 -13.55 5.92
N PRO A 175 3.29 -13.02 7.09
CA PRO A 175 4.03 -11.77 7.17
C PRO A 175 5.44 -11.92 6.58
N LEU A 176 5.87 -10.96 5.76
CA LEU A 176 7.15 -11.06 5.02
C LEU A 176 8.12 -9.90 5.29
N GLY A 177 7.70 -8.93 6.07
CA GLY A 177 8.51 -7.76 6.39
C GLY A 177 8.12 -7.15 7.74
N PRO A 178 8.71 -6.02 8.12
CA PRO A 178 8.37 -5.33 9.37
C PRO A 178 7.02 -4.63 9.28
N THR A 179 6.38 -4.41 10.44
CA THR A 179 5.26 -3.48 10.54
C THR A 179 5.79 -2.05 10.50
N ILE A 180 5.30 -1.27 9.55
CA ILE A 180 5.73 0.12 9.38
C ILE A 180 4.56 1.09 9.51
N GLN A 181 4.90 2.31 9.92
CA GLN A 181 4.03 3.47 9.84
C GLN A 181 4.71 4.49 8.92
N ASN A 182 4.17 4.66 7.71
CA ASN A 182 4.71 5.65 6.77
C ASN A 182 4.16 7.06 7.07
N GLY A 183 4.80 8.08 6.51
CA GLY A 183 4.41 9.48 6.66
C GLY A 183 3.26 9.91 5.76
N SER A 184 2.71 9.02 4.97
CA SER A 184 1.64 9.36 4.05
C SER A 184 0.41 9.82 4.80
N ILE A 185 0.01 11.05 4.57
CA ILE A 185 -1.34 11.50 4.93
C ILE A 185 -2.31 10.62 4.14
N PRO A 186 -3.37 10.08 4.77
CA PRO A 186 -4.36 9.29 4.05
C PRO A 186 -4.79 10.01 2.78
N ALA A 187 -4.77 9.32 1.65
CA ALA A 187 -5.18 9.89 0.37
C ALA A 187 -6.64 10.31 0.38
N GLU A 188 -7.42 9.75 1.29
CA GLU A 188 -8.83 10.01 1.47
C GLU A 188 -9.02 11.11 2.50
N SER A 189 -9.83 12.09 2.14
CA SER A 189 -10.16 13.23 2.99
C SER A 189 -11.61 13.66 2.78
N TRP A 190 -12.26 14.05 3.85
CA TRP A 190 -13.58 14.65 3.79
C TRP A 190 -13.49 16.11 3.38
N CYS A 191 -14.17 16.47 2.32
CA CYS A 191 -14.26 17.84 1.85
C CYS A 191 -15.71 18.30 1.81
N LEU A 192 -15.96 19.54 2.19
CA LEU A 192 -17.26 20.18 1.99
C LEU A 192 -17.20 21.06 0.76
N PRO A 193 -18.04 20.81 -0.28
CA PRO A 193 -18.08 21.67 -1.45
C PRO A 193 -18.52 23.09 -1.07
N VAL A 194 -17.96 24.06 -1.74
CA VAL A 194 -18.28 25.49 -1.50
C VAL A 194 -19.77 25.80 -1.70
N THR A 195 -20.44 25.01 -2.53
CA THR A 195 -21.88 25.11 -2.83
C THR A 195 -22.78 24.49 -1.75
N ASN A 196 -22.22 23.84 -0.73
CA ASN A 196 -23.01 23.23 0.33
C ASN A 196 -23.68 24.29 1.19
N SER A 197 -25.02 24.30 1.22
CA SER A 197 -25.84 25.21 2.02
C SER A 197 -26.03 24.72 3.46
N HIS A 198 -25.72 23.47 3.78
CA HIS A 198 -25.91 22.83 5.09
C HIS A 198 -24.58 22.48 5.76
N ARG A 199 -23.64 23.44 5.78
CA ARG A 199 -22.29 23.22 6.27
C ARG A 199 -22.21 22.80 7.74
N ARG A 200 -23.09 23.40 8.58
CA ARG A 200 -23.10 23.08 10.03
C ARG A 200 -23.55 21.67 10.29
N GLU A 201 -24.58 21.22 9.59
CA GLU A 201 -25.12 19.86 9.69
C GLU A 201 -24.12 18.82 9.15
N ALA A 202 -23.43 19.15 8.06
CA ALA A 202 -22.39 18.27 7.51
C ALA A 202 -21.19 18.15 8.46
N LEU A 203 -20.74 19.23 9.08
CA LEU A 203 -19.68 19.18 10.07
C LEU A 203 -20.11 18.45 11.34
N ALA A 204 -21.37 18.63 11.79
CA ALA A 204 -21.90 17.89 12.94
C ALA A 204 -21.97 16.38 12.66
N LEU A 205 -22.31 15.97 11.42
CA LEU A 205 -22.25 14.56 11.04
C LEU A 205 -20.81 14.04 11.06
N LEU A 206 -19.85 14.78 10.52
CA LEU A 206 -18.43 14.40 10.61
C LEU A 206 -17.97 14.26 12.06
N GLU A 207 -18.34 15.23 12.93
CA GLU A 207 -18.01 15.15 14.35
C GLU A 207 -18.56 13.87 14.99
N LEU A 208 -19.81 13.51 14.71
CA LEU A 208 -20.40 12.25 15.19
C LEU A 208 -19.64 11.03 14.68
N LEU A 209 -19.25 11.00 13.40
CA LEU A 209 -18.48 9.89 12.83
C LEU A 209 -17.09 9.74 13.47
N TYR A 210 -16.53 10.80 14.05
CA TYR A 210 -15.23 10.78 14.73
C TYR A 210 -15.32 10.60 16.26
N THR A 211 -16.51 10.74 16.85
CA THR A 211 -16.66 10.74 18.31
C THR A 211 -17.65 9.72 18.84
N ASP A 212 -18.56 9.20 18.01
CA ASP A 212 -19.59 8.24 18.41
C ASP A 212 -19.41 6.90 17.70
N ALA A 213 -19.00 5.85 18.48
CA ALA A 213 -18.77 4.51 17.96
C ALA A 213 -20.00 3.90 17.30
N SER A 214 -21.20 4.16 17.85
CA SER A 214 -22.45 3.58 17.32
C SER A 214 -22.82 4.23 15.99
N CYS A 215 -22.61 5.54 15.87
CA CYS A 215 -22.82 6.27 14.63
C CYS A 215 -21.83 5.81 13.56
N TYR A 216 -20.56 5.63 13.93
CA TYR A 216 -19.53 5.08 13.05
C TYR A 216 -19.88 3.65 12.59
N ASP A 217 -20.23 2.77 13.51
CA ASP A 217 -20.56 1.36 13.19
C ASP A 217 -21.76 1.28 12.25
N LEU A 218 -22.82 2.05 12.53
CA LEU A 218 -23.98 2.15 11.64
C LEU A 218 -23.61 2.65 10.23
N PHE A 219 -22.71 3.62 10.14
CA PHE A 219 -22.28 4.18 8.87
C PHE A 219 -21.39 3.22 8.08
N ALA A 220 -20.48 2.54 8.76
CA ALA A 220 -19.51 1.63 8.14
C ALA A 220 -20.08 0.25 7.81
N ASN A 221 -20.94 -0.30 8.69
CA ASN A 221 -21.41 -1.67 8.64
C ASN A 221 -22.92 -1.81 8.42
N GLY A 222 -23.68 -0.71 8.46
CA GLY A 222 -25.13 -0.73 8.36
C GLY A 222 -25.81 -1.26 9.63
N ASP A 223 -27.12 -1.52 9.54
CA ASP A 223 -27.91 -2.00 10.68
C ASP A 223 -27.90 -3.54 10.85
N GLY A 224 -27.04 -4.24 10.11
CA GLY A 224 -26.88 -5.69 10.17
C GLY A 224 -28.05 -6.50 9.59
N LYS A 225 -29.05 -5.85 8.96
CA LYS A 225 -30.26 -6.53 8.47
C LYS A 225 -30.22 -6.97 7.02
N GLU A 226 -29.29 -6.44 6.25
CA GLU A 226 -29.09 -6.83 4.86
C GLU A 226 -27.60 -7.02 4.57
N GLU A 227 -27.24 -8.10 3.87
CA GLU A 227 -25.89 -8.32 3.29
C GLU A 227 -25.67 -7.36 2.09
N GLN A 228 -25.93 -6.07 2.26
CA GLN A 228 -25.67 -5.13 1.21
C GLN A 228 -24.20 -4.68 1.29
N PHE A 229 -23.53 -4.76 0.16
CA PHE A 229 -22.23 -4.11 -0.06
C PHE A 229 -22.40 -2.62 0.17
N HIS A 230 -21.95 -2.13 1.31
CA HIS A 230 -21.89 -0.70 1.57
C HIS A 230 -20.62 -0.15 0.90
N PRO A 231 -20.74 0.76 -0.08
CA PRO A 231 -19.58 1.36 -0.75
C PRO A 231 -18.64 2.11 0.20
N TRP A 232 -19.08 2.33 1.44
CA TRP A 232 -18.35 3.00 2.52
C TRP A 232 -17.51 2.05 3.39
N GLN A 233 -17.60 0.74 3.22
CA GLN A 233 -16.80 -0.24 4.00
C GLN A 233 -15.29 -0.09 3.77
N ASN A 234 -14.89 0.55 2.68
CA ASN A 234 -13.49 0.87 2.39
C ASN A 234 -13.10 2.29 2.77
N LEU A 235 -14.03 3.14 3.22
CA LEU A 235 -13.70 4.40 3.84
C LEU A 235 -13.25 4.09 5.26
N TYR A 236 -11.94 4.05 5.45
CA TYR A 236 -11.28 3.90 6.75
C TYR A 236 -11.57 5.14 7.62
N LEU A 237 -12.79 5.25 8.10
CA LEU A 237 -13.15 6.18 9.16
C LEU A 237 -12.68 5.57 10.49
N ASN A 238 -11.40 5.59 10.73
CA ASN A 238 -10.90 5.36 12.07
C ASN A 238 -11.19 6.58 12.92
N ALA A 239 -12.37 6.63 13.49
CA ALA A 239 -12.67 7.55 14.57
C ALA A 239 -11.65 7.27 15.69
N SER A 240 -10.82 8.27 15.99
CA SER A 240 -9.79 8.15 17.01
C SER A 240 -10.41 7.79 18.35
N GLY A 241 -9.90 6.73 18.96
CA GLY A 241 -10.32 6.25 20.26
C GLY A 241 -11.50 5.27 20.21
N LEU A 242 -12.09 4.97 19.06
CA LEU A 242 -13.15 3.99 18.92
C LEU A 242 -12.65 2.60 18.52
N LEU A 243 -11.48 2.54 17.88
CA LEU A 243 -10.78 1.26 17.73
C LEU A 243 -9.92 1.02 18.97
N PRO A 244 -9.91 -0.20 19.52
CA PRO A 244 -9.00 -0.52 20.60
C PRO A 244 -7.57 -0.18 20.14
N GLU A 245 -6.82 0.52 20.99
CA GLU A 245 -5.39 0.72 20.81
C GLU A 245 -4.78 -0.65 20.56
N THR A 246 -4.15 -0.84 19.41
CA THR A 246 -3.36 -2.04 19.20
C THR A 246 -2.08 -1.86 20.02
N ASP A 247 -1.74 -2.81 20.87
CA ASP A 247 -0.44 -2.87 21.55
C ASP A 247 0.73 -3.05 20.58
N GLU A 248 0.42 -3.21 19.29
CA GLU A 248 1.42 -3.35 18.21
C GLU A 248 2.04 -2.00 17.91
N GLN A 249 3.29 -1.86 18.32
CA GLN A 249 4.13 -0.72 17.94
C GLN A 249 4.74 -0.99 16.56
N PRO A 250 4.74 0.00 15.65
CA PRO A 250 5.42 -0.16 14.37
C PRO A 250 6.93 -0.33 14.61
N GLN A 251 7.55 -1.22 13.86
CA GLN A 251 9.01 -1.43 13.93
C GLN A 251 9.76 -0.24 13.31
N TRP A 252 9.14 0.42 12.34
CA TRP A 252 9.65 1.65 11.75
C TRP A 252 8.54 2.69 11.60
N VAL A 253 8.84 3.91 12.05
CA VAL A 253 7.99 5.09 11.84
C VAL A 253 8.75 6.05 10.94
N SER A 254 8.11 6.51 9.85
CA SER A 254 8.75 7.47 8.97
C SER A 254 9.06 8.76 9.72
N PRO A 255 10.30 9.29 9.59
CA PRO A 255 10.65 10.60 10.13
C PRO A 255 9.91 11.75 9.42
N ALA A 256 9.29 11.49 8.27
CA ALA A 256 8.49 12.45 7.51
C ALA A 256 6.98 12.36 7.82
N TYR A 257 6.60 11.83 8.98
CA TYR A 257 5.19 11.74 9.35
C TYR A 257 4.54 13.13 9.42
N GLY A 258 3.55 13.38 8.55
CA GLY A 258 2.89 14.68 8.40
C GLY A 258 3.54 15.62 7.38
N PHE A 259 4.65 15.22 6.76
CA PHE A 259 5.26 15.98 5.66
C PHE A 259 4.43 15.89 4.39
N SER A 260 4.30 17.02 3.69
CA SER A 260 3.65 17.10 2.38
C SER A 260 4.56 17.81 1.39
N PHE A 261 4.86 17.16 0.28
CA PHE A 261 5.71 17.71 -0.77
C PHE A 261 4.90 18.51 -1.79
N ASN A 262 5.25 19.79 -1.97
CA ASN A 262 4.71 20.59 -3.07
C ASN A 262 5.53 20.33 -4.35
N ASN A 263 4.95 19.60 -5.26
CA ASN A 263 5.60 19.13 -6.49
C ASN A 263 5.54 20.13 -7.66
N SER A 264 4.96 21.33 -7.51
CA SER A 264 4.70 22.28 -8.60
C SER A 264 5.97 22.68 -9.38
N ALA A 265 7.11 22.77 -8.69
CA ALA A 265 8.39 23.16 -9.32
C ALA A 265 8.99 22.05 -10.20
N VAL A 266 8.65 20.80 -9.96
CA VAL A 266 9.19 19.61 -10.66
C VAL A 266 8.13 18.81 -11.40
N ALA A 267 6.91 19.35 -11.54
CA ALA A 267 5.76 18.64 -12.08
C ALA A 267 6.02 18.00 -13.46
N ALA A 268 6.62 18.74 -14.39
CA ALA A 268 6.93 18.22 -15.72
C ALA A 268 7.92 17.03 -15.69
N LYS A 269 8.91 17.05 -14.76
CA LYS A 269 9.86 15.95 -14.58
C LYS A 269 9.19 14.72 -13.94
N LEU A 270 8.31 14.96 -12.97
CA LEU A 270 7.48 13.90 -12.38
C LEU A 270 6.61 13.23 -13.43
N ASP A 271 5.98 13.98 -14.33
CA ASP A 271 5.16 13.40 -15.39
C ASP A 271 6.00 12.59 -16.38
N ALA A 272 7.20 13.06 -16.74
CA ALA A 272 8.13 12.29 -17.57
C ALA A 272 8.57 10.98 -16.86
N CYS A 273 8.93 11.03 -15.58
CA CYS A 273 9.29 9.85 -14.81
C CYS A 273 8.11 8.88 -14.64
N ARG A 274 6.87 9.37 -14.47
CA ARG A 274 5.66 8.53 -14.41
C ARG A 274 5.42 7.78 -15.71
N ALA A 275 5.61 8.44 -16.86
CA ALA A 275 5.48 7.78 -18.17
C ALA A 275 6.49 6.62 -18.30
N LEU A 276 7.74 6.84 -17.88
CA LEU A 276 8.77 5.79 -17.86
C LEU A 276 8.42 4.67 -16.87
N LYS A 277 8.00 5.00 -15.66
CA LYS A 277 7.53 4.01 -14.69
C LYS A 277 6.43 3.13 -15.29
N ASN A 278 5.43 3.70 -15.92
CA ASN A 278 4.33 2.95 -16.52
C ASN A 278 4.80 2.00 -17.64
N SER A 279 5.91 2.35 -18.31
CA SER A 279 6.47 1.52 -19.39
C SER A 279 7.32 0.35 -18.87
N TYR A 280 7.98 0.49 -17.73
CA TYR A 280 8.94 -0.50 -17.22
C TYR A 280 8.47 -1.24 -15.97
N HIS A 281 7.91 -0.51 -14.99
CA HIS A 281 7.66 -1.04 -13.65
C HIS A 281 6.72 -2.24 -13.65
N ASN A 282 5.61 -2.18 -14.41
CA ASN A 282 4.69 -3.31 -14.50
C ASN A 282 5.36 -4.55 -15.09
N GLY A 283 6.23 -4.36 -16.10
CA GLY A 283 6.96 -5.47 -16.71
C GLY A 283 7.96 -6.12 -15.75
N LEU A 284 8.67 -5.30 -14.98
CA LEU A 284 9.58 -5.76 -13.95
C LEU A 284 8.84 -6.44 -12.79
N MET A 285 7.73 -5.85 -12.31
CA MET A 285 6.96 -6.37 -11.17
C MET A 285 6.02 -7.51 -11.52
N CYS A 286 5.74 -7.76 -12.80
CA CYS A 286 5.08 -8.99 -13.26
C CYS A 286 6.06 -10.03 -13.79
N GLY A 287 7.34 -9.69 -13.87
CA GLY A 287 8.45 -10.58 -14.19
C GLY A 287 8.64 -10.90 -15.68
N TYR A 288 7.84 -10.31 -16.60
CA TYR A 288 7.99 -10.61 -18.02
C TYR A 288 9.15 -9.84 -18.70
N LEU A 289 9.61 -8.73 -18.10
CA LEU A 289 10.86 -8.07 -18.50
C LEU A 289 12.04 -8.68 -17.76
N ASP A 290 13.11 -8.95 -18.49
CA ASP A 290 14.37 -9.37 -17.88
C ASP A 290 14.95 -8.20 -17.07
N SER A 291 15.11 -8.42 -15.77
CA SER A 291 15.58 -7.39 -14.86
C SER A 291 17.04 -6.97 -15.11
N GLU A 292 17.87 -7.87 -15.63
CA GLU A 292 19.29 -7.56 -15.91
C GLU A 292 19.44 -6.62 -17.12
N GLU A 293 18.47 -6.61 -18.04
CA GLU A 293 18.46 -5.72 -19.20
C GLU A 293 17.59 -4.49 -18.96
N ALA A 294 16.36 -4.69 -18.49
CA ALA A 294 15.35 -3.62 -18.41
C ALA A 294 15.58 -2.64 -17.27
N LEU A 295 16.12 -3.09 -16.12
CA LEU A 295 16.33 -2.20 -14.99
C LEU A 295 17.44 -1.16 -15.25
N PRO A 296 18.62 -1.50 -15.78
CA PRO A 296 19.63 -0.50 -16.13
C PRO A 296 19.11 0.52 -17.15
N GLU A 297 18.39 0.08 -18.18
CA GLU A 297 17.79 0.97 -19.17
C GLU A 297 16.76 1.92 -18.55
N PHE A 298 15.92 1.40 -17.65
CA PHE A 298 14.94 2.21 -16.92
C PHE A 298 15.61 3.28 -16.07
N LEU A 299 16.67 2.92 -15.34
CA LEU A 299 17.42 3.85 -14.49
C LEU A 299 18.10 4.96 -15.33
N GLU A 300 18.72 4.60 -16.45
CA GLU A 300 19.33 5.59 -17.36
C GLU A 300 18.27 6.58 -17.87
N LYS A 301 17.09 6.09 -18.28
CA LYS A 301 16.01 6.97 -18.75
C LYS A 301 15.45 7.85 -17.63
N LEU A 302 15.37 7.37 -16.38
CA LEU A 302 14.99 8.20 -15.24
C LEU A 302 15.98 9.32 -14.99
N GLU A 303 17.28 9.06 -15.12
CA GLU A 303 18.32 10.09 -15.03
C GLU A 303 18.13 11.16 -16.13
N GLN A 304 17.93 10.75 -17.38
CA GLN A 304 17.67 11.65 -18.48
C GLN A 304 16.36 12.45 -18.33
N ALA A 305 15.36 11.90 -17.65
CA ALA A 305 14.08 12.56 -17.35
C ALA A 305 14.17 13.55 -16.17
N GLY A 306 15.29 13.58 -15.45
CA GLY A 306 15.55 14.54 -14.38
C GLY A 306 15.15 14.04 -13.00
N ILE A 307 15.33 12.77 -12.69
CA ILE A 307 15.02 12.23 -11.36
C ILE A 307 15.86 12.90 -10.27
N GLN A 308 17.11 13.28 -10.55
CA GLN A 308 18.00 13.91 -9.57
C GLN A 308 17.45 15.25 -9.08
N GLU A 309 16.82 16.05 -9.95
CA GLU A 309 16.21 17.30 -9.54
C GLU A 309 14.96 17.08 -8.69
N ILE A 310 14.22 15.98 -8.91
CA ILE A 310 13.10 15.60 -8.06
C ILE A 310 13.60 15.23 -6.66
N LEU A 311 14.64 14.39 -6.58
CA LEU A 311 15.25 13.98 -5.30
C LEU A 311 15.78 15.19 -4.53
N GLN A 312 16.49 16.09 -5.20
CA GLN A 312 17.02 17.30 -4.58
C GLN A 312 15.92 18.25 -4.08
N ALA A 313 14.86 18.42 -4.86
CA ALA A 313 13.72 19.25 -4.46
C ALA A 313 13.00 18.68 -3.24
N LYS A 314 12.78 17.35 -3.20
CA LYS A 314 12.19 16.68 -2.05
C LYS A 314 13.08 16.74 -0.82
N GLN A 315 14.38 16.48 -0.97
CA GLN A 315 15.33 16.57 0.15
C GLN A 315 15.32 17.97 0.76
N SER A 316 15.44 19.01 -0.09
CA SER A 316 15.43 20.40 0.40
C SER A 316 14.13 20.75 1.12
N ALA A 317 13.00 20.28 0.62
CA ALA A 317 11.71 20.51 1.24
C ALA A 317 11.57 19.78 2.59
N LEU A 318 12.04 18.52 2.65
CA LEU A 318 12.04 17.71 3.87
C LEU A 318 12.96 18.32 4.94
N ASP A 319 14.18 18.74 4.57
CA ASP A 319 15.13 19.37 5.49
C ASP A 319 14.55 20.65 6.10
N ASN A 320 13.91 21.48 5.26
CA ASN A 320 13.24 22.69 5.74
C ASN A 320 12.10 22.38 6.70
N TRP A 321 11.29 21.35 6.40
CA TRP A 321 10.18 20.95 7.24
C TRP A 321 10.66 20.38 8.60
N LEU A 322 11.67 19.52 8.60
CA LEU A 322 12.28 18.96 9.82
C LEU A 322 12.86 20.08 10.70
N ASN A 323 13.55 21.05 10.10
CA ASN A 323 14.11 22.20 10.84
C ASN A 323 13.05 23.16 11.40
N ALA A 324 11.86 23.20 10.79
CA ALA A 324 10.76 24.06 11.27
C ALA A 324 9.88 23.36 12.33
N SER A 325 9.93 22.04 12.42
CA SER A 325 9.14 21.24 13.36
C SER A 325 9.82 21.06 14.72
N HIS A 326 11.03 21.59 14.88
CA HIS A 326 11.81 21.66 16.12
C HIS A 326 12.01 23.12 16.53
#